data_f981bb8bbba882058423c2d2de1178c3
#
_entry.id   f981bb8bbba882058423c2d2de1178c3
#
_cell.length_a   1.000
_cell.length_b   1.000
_cell.length_c   1.000
_cell.angle_alpha   90.00
_cell.angle_beta   90.00
_cell.angle_gamma   90.00
#
_symmetry.space_group_name_H-M   'P 1'
#
loop_
_entity.id
_entity.type
_entity.pdbx_description
1 polymer ?
#
loop_
_entity_poly.entity_id
_entity_poly.type
_entity_poly.pdbx_seq_one_letter_code
_entity_poly.pdbx_strand_id
1 'polypeptide(L)'
;MNAYVSWSIEAEELFDDEGNEYSGDDYALIEKVYVPAADRGNGIGSKMLRETIAEIQAKHPAMTIKLAALPFDDCPMDMCELVEYYERFGFTVTNTDGHAVIMEL
;
A
#
# COMPACT_ATOMS: atom_id res chain seq x y z
N MET A 1 -0.09 -20.00 -8.62
CA MET A 1 -0.34 -19.03 -7.55
C MET A 1 -1.33 -18.01 -8.06
N ASN A 2 -2.36 -17.73 -7.29
CA ASN A 2 -3.40 -16.78 -7.69
C ASN A 2 -3.01 -15.34 -7.36
N ALA A 3 -3.59 -14.40 -8.10
CA ALA A 3 -3.46 -12.98 -7.79
C ALA A 3 -4.05 -12.68 -6.39
N TYR A 4 -3.42 -11.79 -5.64
CA TYR A 4 -3.90 -11.42 -4.31
C TYR A 4 -3.41 -10.03 -3.89
N VAL A 5 -4.10 -9.47 -2.91
CA VAL A 5 -3.67 -8.26 -2.19
C VAL A 5 -3.53 -8.63 -0.73
N SER A 6 -2.38 -8.32 -0.15
CA SER A 6 -2.12 -8.51 1.27
C SER A 6 -2.16 -7.15 1.97
N TRP A 7 -2.96 -7.03 3.04
CA TRP A 7 -3.02 -5.81 3.84
C TRP A 7 -3.28 -6.14 5.31
N SER A 8 -2.90 -5.22 6.17
CA SER A 8 -3.08 -5.38 7.61
C SER A 8 -3.38 -4.04 8.25
N ILE A 9 -3.85 -4.07 9.51
CA ILE A 9 -4.03 -2.88 10.31
C ILE A 9 -2.83 -2.74 11.22
N GLU A 10 -2.17 -1.59 11.15
CA GLU A 10 -0.98 -1.27 11.93
C GLU A 10 -1.26 -0.07 12.83
N ALA A 11 -0.61 -0.04 13.98
CA ALA A 11 -0.64 1.12 14.87
C ALA A 11 0.54 2.02 14.59
N GLU A 12 0.30 3.32 14.48
CA GLU A 12 1.38 4.29 14.35
C GLU A 12 2.15 4.38 15.67
N GLU A 13 3.46 4.16 15.60
CA GLU A 13 4.34 4.27 16.77
C GLU A 13 4.93 5.68 16.83
N LEU A 14 4.67 6.38 17.93
CA LEU A 14 5.15 7.73 18.17
C LEU A 14 5.97 7.77 19.46
N PHE A 15 6.89 8.72 19.53
CA PHE A 15 7.72 8.95 20.72
C PHE A 15 7.54 10.39 21.19
N ASP A 16 7.43 10.57 22.53
CA ASP A 16 7.36 11.90 23.11
C ASP A 16 8.76 12.51 23.27
N ASP A 17 8.85 13.73 23.82
CA ASP A 17 10.11 14.45 24.01
C ASP A 17 11.07 13.72 24.98
N GLU A 18 10.53 12.85 25.81
CA GLU A 18 11.32 12.05 26.78
C GLU A 18 11.71 10.68 26.22
N GLY A 19 11.32 10.36 24.99
CA GLY A 19 11.60 9.10 24.34
C GLY A 19 10.63 7.98 24.70
N ASN A 20 9.53 8.27 25.38
CA ASN A 20 8.50 7.26 25.69
C ASN A 20 7.65 6.97 24.46
N GLU A 21 7.46 5.70 24.18
CA GLU A 21 6.64 5.26 23.07
C GLU A 21 5.14 5.38 23.41
N TYR A 22 4.36 5.86 22.47
CA TYR A 22 2.91 5.85 22.56
C TYR A 22 2.30 5.52 21.19
N SER A 23 1.07 5.01 21.20
CA SER A 23 0.38 4.65 19.96
C SER A 23 -0.34 5.86 19.39
N GLY A 24 -0.13 6.10 18.08
CA GLY A 24 -0.93 7.04 17.31
C GLY A 24 -2.19 6.37 16.78
N ASP A 25 -2.78 6.96 15.73
CA ASP A 25 -3.95 6.38 15.07
C ASP A 25 -3.57 5.14 14.28
N ASP A 26 -4.48 4.17 14.27
CA ASP A 26 -4.31 2.99 13.43
C ASP A 26 -4.44 3.37 11.96
N TYR A 27 -3.76 2.62 11.10
CA TYR A 27 -3.89 2.77 9.65
C TYR A 27 -3.92 1.40 8.99
N ALA A 28 -4.51 1.34 7.80
CA ALA A 28 -4.49 0.13 6.98
C ALA A 28 -3.26 0.20 6.07
N LEU A 29 -2.43 -0.83 6.12
CA LEU A 29 -1.23 -0.93 5.29
C LEU A 29 -1.44 -1.99 4.22
N ILE A 30 -1.39 -1.60 2.96
CA ILE A 30 -1.37 -2.51 1.83
C ILE A 30 0.09 -2.93 1.62
N GLU A 31 0.39 -4.18 1.94
CA GLU A 31 1.75 -4.69 1.92
C GLU A 31 2.19 -5.17 0.55
N LYS A 32 1.26 -5.78 -0.20
CA LYS A 32 1.59 -6.41 -1.45
C LYS A 32 0.36 -6.53 -2.36
N VAL A 33 0.55 -6.21 -3.63
CA VAL A 33 -0.40 -6.50 -4.70
C VAL A 33 0.32 -7.43 -5.68
N TYR A 34 -0.12 -8.67 -5.76
CA TYR A 34 0.53 -9.66 -6.61
C TYR A 34 -0.39 -10.14 -7.72
N VAL A 35 0.13 -10.14 -8.95
CA VAL A 35 -0.54 -10.68 -10.13
C VAL A 35 0.44 -11.61 -10.83
N PRO A 36 0.10 -12.89 -11.03
CA PRO A 36 0.97 -13.81 -11.78
C PRO A 36 1.27 -13.29 -13.18
N ALA A 37 2.46 -13.61 -13.69
CA ALA A 37 2.89 -13.13 -15.01
C ALA A 37 1.89 -13.47 -16.13
N ALA A 38 1.24 -14.64 -16.06
CA ALA A 38 0.25 -15.07 -17.04
C ALA A 38 -1.02 -14.21 -17.04
N ASP A 39 -1.32 -13.55 -15.93
CA ASP A 39 -2.55 -12.75 -15.73
C ASP A 39 -2.31 -11.25 -15.86
N ARG A 40 -1.08 -10.82 -16.06
CA ARG A 40 -0.73 -9.40 -16.19
C ARG A 40 -1.26 -8.81 -17.49
N GLY A 41 -1.59 -7.53 -17.45
CA GLY A 41 -2.12 -6.81 -18.61
C GLY A 41 -3.63 -6.90 -18.78
N ASN A 42 -4.32 -7.63 -17.91
CA ASN A 42 -5.78 -7.80 -17.96
C ASN A 42 -6.53 -6.92 -16.95
N GLY A 43 -5.82 -6.01 -16.25
CA GLY A 43 -6.43 -5.12 -15.27
C GLY A 43 -6.80 -5.79 -13.95
N ILE A 44 -6.36 -7.02 -13.70
CA ILE A 44 -6.68 -7.78 -12.49
C ILE A 44 -6.13 -7.08 -11.24
N GLY A 45 -4.89 -6.64 -11.28
CA GLY A 45 -4.27 -5.93 -10.15
C GLY A 45 -5.00 -4.65 -9.80
N SER A 46 -5.39 -3.87 -10.82
CA SER A 46 -6.14 -2.63 -10.62
C SER A 46 -7.52 -2.89 -10.03
N LYS A 47 -8.21 -3.92 -10.50
CA LYS A 47 -9.51 -4.31 -9.98
C LYS A 47 -9.42 -4.73 -8.51
N MET A 48 -8.45 -5.59 -8.18
CA MET A 48 -8.26 -6.06 -6.82
C MET A 48 -7.89 -4.92 -5.86
N LEU A 49 -7.05 -4.00 -6.32
CA LEU A 49 -6.65 -2.86 -5.49
C LEU A 49 -7.86 -1.96 -5.20
N ARG A 50 -8.69 -1.66 -6.20
CA ARG A 50 -9.92 -0.88 -6.00
C ARG A 50 -10.88 -1.58 -5.04
N GLU A 51 -11.06 -2.88 -5.18
CA GLU A 51 -11.93 -3.66 -4.31
C GLU A 51 -11.39 -3.67 -2.87
N THR A 52 -10.08 -3.80 -2.69
CA THR A 52 -9.45 -3.77 -1.38
C THR A 52 -9.62 -2.40 -0.72
N ILE A 53 -9.38 -1.32 -1.45
CA ILE A 53 -9.58 0.04 -0.94
C ILE A 53 -11.04 0.24 -0.52
N ALA A 54 -11.99 -0.19 -1.36
CA ALA A 54 -13.41 -0.09 -1.04
C ALA A 54 -13.78 -0.90 0.20
N GLU A 55 -13.22 -2.09 0.36
CA GLU A 55 -13.43 -2.92 1.54
C GLU A 55 -12.91 -2.24 2.80
N ILE A 56 -11.70 -1.70 2.75
CA ILE A 56 -11.10 -0.99 3.89
C ILE A 56 -11.95 0.23 4.26
N GLN A 57 -12.35 1.01 3.29
CA GLN A 57 -13.17 2.21 3.52
C GLN A 57 -14.55 1.87 4.07
N ALA A 58 -15.13 0.75 3.64
CA ALA A 58 -16.42 0.30 4.15
C ALA A 58 -16.34 -0.14 5.60
N LYS A 59 -15.26 -0.83 5.98
CA LYS A 59 -15.06 -1.34 7.34
C LYS A 59 -14.49 -0.27 8.29
N HIS A 60 -13.67 0.62 7.76
CA HIS A 60 -12.91 1.62 8.53
C HIS A 60 -12.94 2.97 7.82
N PRO A 61 -14.10 3.65 7.77
CA PRO A 61 -14.28 4.85 6.92
C PRO A 61 -13.39 6.04 7.30
N ALA A 62 -12.92 6.10 8.53
CA ALA A 62 -12.04 7.19 8.98
C ALA A 62 -10.56 6.81 9.01
N MET A 63 -10.25 5.56 8.65
CA MET A 63 -8.86 5.07 8.72
C MET A 63 -8.05 5.48 7.50
N THR A 64 -6.83 5.94 7.73
CA THR A 64 -5.87 6.23 6.66
C THR A 64 -5.42 4.94 6.00
N ILE A 65 -5.29 4.95 4.67
CA ILE A 65 -4.78 3.82 3.91
C ILE A 65 -3.38 4.18 3.41
N LYS A 66 -2.39 3.36 3.77
CA LYS A 66 -1.01 3.51 3.33
C LYS A 66 -0.59 2.29 2.51
N LEU A 67 0.39 2.45 1.65
CA LEU A 67 1.02 1.33 0.96
C LEU A 67 2.52 1.54 0.87
N ALA A 68 3.25 0.43 0.79
CA ALA A 68 4.68 0.42 0.51
C ALA A 68 4.88 0.00 -0.95
N ALA A 69 5.33 0.92 -1.78
CA ALA A 69 5.63 0.64 -3.18
C ALA A 69 7.03 0.05 -3.27
N LEU A 70 7.10 -1.25 -3.58
CA LEU A 70 8.36 -1.98 -3.70
C LEU A 70 8.24 -2.97 -4.86
N PRO A 71 9.03 -2.80 -5.95
CA PRO A 71 8.99 -3.74 -7.05
C PRO A 71 9.48 -5.13 -6.61
N PHE A 72 8.83 -6.17 -7.11
CA PHE A 72 9.30 -7.54 -6.94
C PHE A 72 10.40 -7.83 -7.94
N ASP A 73 11.19 -8.89 -7.71
CA ASP A 73 12.24 -9.31 -8.64
C ASP A 73 11.73 -9.58 -10.06
N ASP A 74 10.51 -10.09 -10.17
CA ASP A 74 9.85 -10.37 -11.44
C ASP A 74 8.85 -9.28 -11.88
N CYS A 75 8.85 -8.15 -11.20
CA CYS A 75 7.94 -7.05 -11.50
C CYS A 75 8.35 -6.35 -12.80
N PRO A 76 7.42 -6.17 -13.76
CA PRO A 76 7.75 -5.49 -15.01
C PRO A 76 7.92 -3.97 -14.88
N MET A 77 7.56 -3.42 -13.73
CA MET A 77 7.64 -1.99 -13.48
C MET A 77 8.84 -1.67 -12.57
N ASP A 78 9.56 -0.59 -12.90
CA ASP A 78 10.55 -0.04 -11.98
C ASP A 78 9.84 0.79 -10.89
N MET A 79 10.61 1.36 -9.97
CA MET A 79 10.03 2.13 -8.86
C MET A 79 9.23 3.34 -9.35
N CYS A 80 9.72 4.06 -10.36
CA CYS A 80 9.03 5.24 -10.89
C CYS A 80 7.70 4.87 -11.52
N GLU A 81 7.68 3.81 -12.31
CA GLU A 81 6.45 3.31 -12.95
C GLU A 81 5.44 2.82 -11.91
N LEU A 82 5.93 2.16 -10.85
CA LEU A 82 5.08 1.65 -9.78
C LEU A 82 4.45 2.80 -8.98
N VAL A 83 5.21 3.84 -8.67
CA VAL A 83 4.71 5.04 -8.00
C VAL A 83 3.64 5.72 -8.86
N GLU A 84 3.91 5.92 -10.16
CA GLU A 84 2.92 6.50 -11.09
C GLU A 84 1.65 5.66 -11.15
N TYR A 85 1.79 4.35 -11.15
CA TYR A 85 0.65 3.43 -11.15
C TYR A 85 -0.24 3.66 -9.94
N TYR A 86 0.34 3.75 -8.74
CA TYR A 86 -0.43 3.98 -7.52
C TYR A 86 -0.97 5.40 -7.42
N GLU A 87 -0.28 6.40 -7.97
CA GLU A 87 -0.78 7.76 -8.00
C GLU A 87 -2.11 7.88 -8.76
N ARG A 88 -2.34 7.02 -9.74
CA ARG A 88 -3.61 6.97 -10.48
C ARG A 88 -4.80 6.58 -9.60
N PHE A 89 -4.56 5.92 -8.47
CA PHE A 89 -5.59 5.57 -7.50
C PHE A 89 -5.81 6.64 -6.44
N GLY A 90 -5.05 7.74 -6.49
CA GLY A 90 -5.13 8.83 -5.54
C GLY A 90 -4.06 8.79 -4.45
N PHE A 91 -3.16 7.83 -4.47
CA PHE A 91 -2.06 7.76 -3.50
C PHE A 91 -1.03 8.85 -3.77
N THR A 92 -0.46 9.37 -2.69
CA THR A 92 0.58 10.40 -2.74
C THR A 92 1.79 9.92 -1.95
N VAL A 93 2.99 10.19 -2.46
CA VAL A 93 4.22 9.84 -1.73
C VAL A 93 4.31 10.68 -0.45
N THR A 94 4.43 10.02 0.69
CA THR A 94 4.56 10.67 1.99
C THR A 94 5.94 10.47 2.61
N ASN A 95 6.64 9.40 2.24
CA ASN A 95 7.96 9.10 2.79
C ASN A 95 8.71 8.12 1.89
N THR A 96 10.03 8.09 2.03
CA THR A 96 10.86 7.06 1.42
C THR A 96 11.66 6.40 2.53
N ASP A 97 11.65 5.07 2.55
CA ASP A 97 12.35 4.28 3.57
C ASP A 97 13.22 3.24 2.86
N GLY A 98 14.52 3.54 2.74
CA GLY A 98 15.46 2.65 2.10
C GLY A 98 15.06 2.31 0.66
N HIS A 99 14.56 1.11 0.45
CA HIS A 99 14.18 0.61 -0.87
C HIS A 99 12.70 0.80 -1.20
N ALA A 100 11.90 1.19 -0.22
CA ALA A 100 10.45 1.32 -0.40
C ALA A 100 10.03 2.79 -0.43
N VAL A 101 9.01 3.09 -1.21
CA VAL A 101 8.33 4.39 -1.21
C VAL A 101 7.00 4.21 -0.49
N ILE A 102 6.78 4.99 0.55
CA ILE A 102 5.54 4.94 1.32
C ILE A 102 4.56 5.94 0.73
N MET A 103 3.37 5.47 0.42
CA MET A 103 2.32 6.28 -0.18
C MET A 103 1.06 6.24 0.69
N GLU A 104 0.28 7.29 0.62
CA GLU A 104 -0.92 7.47 1.43
C GLU A 104 -2.07 7.94 0.56
N LEU A 105 -3.22 7.35 0.77
CA LEU A 105 -4.44 7.70 0.06
C LEU A 105 -5.18 8.85 0.75
#